data_b523ca442f2af575f6df5d5e31f2c86d
#
_entry.id   b523ca442f2af575f6df5d5e31f2c86d
#
_cell.length_a   1.000
_cell.length_b   1.000
_cell.length_c   1.000
_cell.angle_alpha   90.00
_cell.angle_beta   90.00
_cell.angle_gamma   90.00
#
_symmetry.space_group_name_H-M   'P 1'
#
loop_
_entity.id
_entity.type
_entity.pdbx_description
1 polymer ?
#
loop_
_entity_poly.entity_id
_entity_poly.type
_entity_poly.pdbx_seq_one_letter_code
_entity_poly.pdbx_strand_id
1 'polypeptide(L)'
;LQTMRTLEIKKNDANQRLDKFLQKRFKTLPKSLMYKYIRKKCIKVNGKKCDIQTMLKEGDVLTFYIKDEFFEASEQKSYEFMKAPKTFDIVYEDENLILIDKKPGIIVHPDKNYHFDSLVARVQHYLYDKGEYNPDEEKAFAPALVNRIDRNTGGIVIAAKNADSLRILNAKMKTRELEKYYLCLLYGKPKRDCDTLHGYMTKNESKNKVTVFKNEVEGSKEIKTKYEILDFNGKFSLAEVELLTGRTHQIRAHMASIGPVSYTHLRAHETLMNLV
;
A
#
# COMPACT_ATOMS: atom_id res chain seq x y z
N LEU A 1 31.44 7.25 -19.52
CA LEU A 1 32.45 6.98 -18.51
C LEU A 1 31.86 6.15 -17.39
N GLN A 2 32.58 5.13 -16.90
CA GLN A 2 32.24 4.35 -15.72
C GLN A 2 33.02 4.93 -14.55
N THR A 3 32.39 5.78 -13.76
CA THR A 3 33.01 6.35 -12.57
C THR A 3 32.70 5.45 -11.37
N MET A 4 33.69 5.19 -10.53
CA MET A 4 33.44 4.48 -9.26
C MET A 4 32.59 5.36 -8.35
N ARG A 5 31.43 4.86 -7.93
CA ARG A 5 30.59 5.53 -6.95
C ARG A 5 30.35 4.65 -5.73
N THR A 6 30.21 5.25 -4.58
CA THR A 6 29.93 4.56 -3.33
C THR A 6 28.61 5.05 -2.73
N LEU A 7 27.94 4.18 -2.00
CA LEU A 7 26.70 4.50 -1.29
C LEU A 7 26.68 3.73 0.03
N GLU A 8 26.49 4.43 1.13
CA GLU A 8 26.30 3.83 2.45
C GLU A 8 24.84 3.47 2.68
N ILE A 9 24.59 2.28 3.22
CA ILE A 9 23.26 1.79 3.59
C ILE A 9 22.88 2.36 4.95
N LYS A 10 21.85 3.20 4.96
CA LYS A 10 21.26 3.76 6.17
C LYS A 10 20.18 2.82 6.75
N LYS A 11 19.69 3.12 7.95
CA LYS A 11 18.70 2.33 8.70
C LYS A 11 17.48 1.93 7.85
N ASN A 12 16.86 2.86 7.12
CA ASN A 12 15.69 2.59 6.27
C ASN A 12 15.99 1.78 5.01
N ASP A 13 17.25 1.71 4.61
CA ASP A 13 17.70 0.94 3.44
C ASP A 13 18.20 -0.46 3.81
N ALA A 14 18.44 -0.72 5.10
CA ALA A 14 18.91 -1.99 5.63
C ALA A 14 17.81 -3.07 5.67
N ASN A 15 18.22 -4.29 6.04
CA ASN A 15 17.33 -5.45 6.24
C ASN A 15 16.49 -5.80 4.99
N GLN A 16 17.03 -5.58 3.81
CA GLN A 16 16.45 -6.00 2.54
C GLN A 16 17.50 -6.61 1.63
N ARG A 17 17.05 -7.40 0.65
CA ARG A 17 17.95 -8.00 -0.34
C ARG A 17 18.52 -6.93 -1.25
N LEU A 18 19.78 -7.13 -1.67
CA LEU A 18 20.46 -6.23 -2.61
C LEU A 18 19.67 -5.97 -3.89
N ASP A 19 19.10 -7.02 -4.51
CA ASP A 19 18.29 -6.86 -5.73
C ASP A 19 17.07 -5.96 -5.52
N LYS A 20 16.41 -6.04 -4.37
CA LYS A 20 15.26 -5.21 -4.02
C LYS A 20 15.64 -3.75 -3.79
N PHE A 21 16.74 -3.52 -3.07
CA PHE A 21 17.30 -2.19 -2.89
C PHE A 21 17.64 -1.54 -4.25
N LEU A 22 18.37 -2.25 -5.10
CA LEU A 22 18.80 -1.74 -6.41
C LEU A 22 17.61 -1.41 -7.33
N GLN A 23 16.55 -2.25 -7.33
CA GLN A 23 15.33 -1.99 -8.11
C GLN A 23 14.60 -0.71 -7.65
N LYS A 24 14.60 -0.42 -6.37
CA LYS A 24 13.99 0.80 -5.81
C LYS A 24 14.82 2.04 -6.12
N ARG A 25 16.14 1.91 -5.98
CA ARG A 25 17.10 3.00 -6.16
C ARG A 25 17.29 3.38 -7.63
N PHE A 26 17.44 2.39 -8.50
CA PHE A 26 17.73 2.57 -9.92
C PHE A 26 16.55 2.13 -10.79
N LYS A 27 15.50 2.95 -10.82
CA LYS A 27 14.25 2.64 -11.54
C LYS A 27 14.43 2.47 -13.04
N THR A 28 15.42 3.13 -13.63
CA THR A 28 15.74 3.06 -15.07
C THR A 28 16.69 1.93 -15.42
N LEU A 29 17.29 1.23 -14.43
CA LEU A 29 18.19 0.12 -14.66
C LEU A 29 17.39 -1.19 -14.91
N PRO A 30 17.44 -1.78 -16.13
CA PRO A 30 16.73 -3.02 -16.41
C PRO A 30 17.23 -4.16 -15.52
N LYS A 31 16.31 -5.02 -15.04
CA LYS A 31 16.65 -6.16 -14.15
C LYS A 31 17.72 -7.08 -14.73
N SER A 32 17.65 -7.38 -16.03
CA SER A 32 18.64 -8.24 -16.72
C SER A 32 20.03 -7.64 -16.66
N LEU A 33 20.14 -6.32 -16.86
CA LEU A 33 21.41 -5.60 -16.80
C LEU A 33 21.92 -5.49 -15.36
N MET A 34 21.04 -5.24 -14.39
CA MET A 34 21.38 -5.25 -12.97
C MET A 34 21.98 -6.59 -12.54
N TYR A 35 21.36 -7.72 -12.91
CA TYR A 35 21.90 -9.06 -12.62
C TYR A 35 23.25 -9.32 -13.34
N LYS A 36 23.42 -8.80 -14.56
CA LYS A 36 24.70 -8.86 -15.28
C LYS A 36 25.79 -8.10 -14.53
N TYR A 37 25.51 -6.89 -14.01
CA TYR A 37 26.47 -6.12 -13.24
C TYR A 37 26.88 -6.81 -11.93
N ILE A 38 25.94 -7.43 -11.22
CA ILE A 38 26.25 -8.21 -10.01
C ILE A 38 27.16 -9.39 -10.35
N ARG A 39 26.81 -10.20 -11.36
CA ARG A 39 27.64 -11.36 -11.81
C ARG A 39 29.05 -10.93 -12.25
N LYS A 40 29.16 -9.80 -12.95
CA LYS A 40 30.45 -9.25 -13.40
C LYS A 40 31.25 -8.54 -12.31
N LYS A 41 30.78 -8.58 -11.07
CA LYS A 41 31.43 -7.90 -9.91
C LYS A 41 31.51 -6.37 -10.07
N CYS A 42 30.67 -5.77 -10.92
CA CYS A 42 30.56 -4.33 -11.07
C CYS A 42 29.79 -3.67 -9.89
N ILE A 43 29.16 -4.47 -9.03
CA ILE A 43 28.55 -4.05 -7.78
C ILE A 43 29.17 -4.88 -6.67
N LYS A 44 29.64 -4.23 -5.62
CA LYS A 44 30.28 -4.88 -4.45
C LYS A 44 29.65 -4.37 -3.17
N VAL A 45 29.65 -5.20 -2.13
CA VAL A 45 29.26 -4.83 -0.76
C VAL A 45 30.49 -4.92 0.12
N ASN A 46 30.86 -3.84 0.80
CA ASN A 46 32.07 -3.75 1.63
C ASN A 46 33.34 -4.22 0.90
N GLY A 47 33.46 -3.81 -0.39
CA GLY A 47 34.59 -4.21 -1.24
C GLY A 47 34.57 -5.67 -1.71
N LYS A 48 33.65 -6.50 -1.22
CA LYS A 48 33.56 -7.94 -1.53
C LYS A 48 32.53 -8.24 -2.63
N LYS A 49 32.71 -9.39 -3.28
CA LYS A 49 31.72 -9.93 -4.22
C LYS A 49 30.39 -10.15 -3.46
N CYS A 50 29.30 -9.79 -4.10
CA CYS A 50 27.93 -9.99 -3.60
C CYS A 50 27.09 -10.81 -4.60
N ASP A 51 25.92 -11.20 -4.16
CA ASP A 51 24.91 -11.94 -4.92
C ASP A 51 23.57 -11.17 -4.84
N ILE A 52 22.64 -11.54 -5.69
CA ILE A 52 21.32 -10.91 -5.77
C ILE A 52 20.53 -10.99 -4.46
N GLN A 53 20.78 -12.05 -3.66
CA GLN A 53 20.10 -12.31 -2.38
C GLN A 53 20.85 -11.76 -1.18
N THR A 54 22.03 -11.14 -1.39
CA THR A 54 22.82 -10.55 -0.29
C THR A 54 21.93 -9.62 0.54
N MET A 55 21.82 -9.91 1.85
CA MET A 55 21.08 -9.07 2.79
C MET A 55 21.92 -7.88 3.18
N LEU A 56 21.40 -6.69 2.96
CA LEU A 56 22.05 -5.44 3.32
C LEU A 56 21.85 -5.12 4.79
N LYS A 57 22.90 -4.64 5.45
CA LYS A 57 22.91 -4.18 6.84
C LYS A 57 23.18 -2.70 6.89
N GLU A 58 22.73 -2.05 7.96
CA GLU A 58 23.09 -0.65 8.21
C GLU A 58 24.62 -0.51 8.31
N GLY A 59 25.14 0.54 7.68
CA GLY A 59 26.57 0.78 7.58
C GLY A 59 27.29 0.03 6.45
N ASP A 60 26.63 -0.88 5.72
CA ASP A 60 27.23 -1.48 4.54
C ASP A 60 27.52 -0.43 3.48
N VAL A 61 28.70 -0.54 2.84
CA VAL A 61 29.12 0.34 1.75
C VAL A 61 29.00 -0.39 0.42
N LEU A 62 28.12 0.06 -0.42
CA LEU A 62 28.00 -0.41 -1.80
C LEU A 62 28.97 0.35 -2.70
N THR A 63 29.74 -0.38 -3.50
CA THR A 63 30.62 0.20 -4.53
C THR A 63 30.09 -0.19 -5.90
N PHE A 64 29.94 0.79 -6.78
CA PHE A 64 29.37 0.64 -8.11
C PHE A 64 30.38 0.99 -9.19
N TYR A 65 30.47 0.14 -10.20
CA TYR A 65 31.15 0.33 -11.47
C TYR A 65 30.12 0.14 -12.59
N ILE A 66 29.14 1.03 -12.65
CA ILE A 66 28.04 1.03 -13.62
C ILE A 66 28.02 2.38 -14.34
N LYS A 67 27.26 2.49 -15.42
CA LYS A 67 27.17 3.73 -16.19
C LYS A 67 26.56 4.86 -15.37
N ASP A 68 27.13 6.06 -15.51
CA ASP A 68 26.70 7.26 -14.76
C ASP A 68 25.25 7.64 -15.04
N GLU A 69 24.71 7.35 -16.24
CA GLU A 69 23.33 7.63 -16.61
C GLU A 69 22.29 7.06 -15.63
N PHE A 70 22.58 5.90 -14.99
CA PHE A 70 21.68 5.31 -14.00
C PHE A 70 21.69 6.06 -12.67
N PHE A 71 22.83 6.65 -12.30
CA PHE A 71 22.92 7.50 -11.11
C PHE A 71 22.21 8.83 -11.33
N GLU A 72 22.48 9.51 -12.43
CA GLU A 72 21.86 10.78 -12.79
C GLU A 72 20.34 10.67 -12.83
N ALA A 73 19.80 9.60 -13.48
CA ALA A 73 18.36 9.34 -13.49
C ALA A 73 17.81 9.04 -12.08
N SER A 74 18.62 8.46 -11.18
CA SER A 74 18.18 8.15 -9.82
C SER A 74 18.36 9.33 -8.85
N GLU A 75 19.15 10.33 -9.21
CA GLU A 75 19.34 11.58 -8.47
C GLU A 75 18.28 12.62 -8.80
N GLN A 76 17.54 12.46 -9.91
CA GLN A 76 16.35 13.26 -10.18
C GLN A 76 15.24 12.91 -9.19
N LYS A 77 15.22 13.64 -8.08
CA LYS A 77 14.25 13.44 -7.01
C LYS A 77 12.96 14.17 -7.32
N SER A 78 11.87 13.47 -7.14
CA SER A 78 10.55 14.05 -7.33
C SER A 78 10.04 14.62 -6.01
N TYR A 79 9.90 15.93 -5.96
CA TYR A 79 9.18 16.64 -4.91
C TYR A 79 7.71 16.86 -5.28
N GLU A 80 7.16 16.03 -6.15
CA GLU A 80 5.76 16.16 -6.59
C GLU A 80 4.76 16.06 -5.45
N PHE A 81 5.10 15.32 -4.38
CA PHE A 81 4.27 15.23 -3.19
C PHE A 81 4.07 16.59 -2.50
N MET A 82 4.97 17.56 -2.68
CA MET A 82 4.81 18.92 -2.14
C MET A 82 3.70 19.71 -2.82
N LYS A 83 3.19 19.26 -3.96
CA LYS A 83 2.02 19.85 -4.62
C LYS A 83 0.71 19.45 -3.93
N ALA A 84 0.72 18.36 -3.14
CA ALA A 84 -0.44 17.93 -2.37
C ALA A 84 -0.58 18.79 -1.09
N PRO A 85 -1.80 19.02 -0.59
CA PRO A 85 -2.00 19.57 0.75
C PRO A 85 -1.32 18.68 1.79
N LYS A 86 -0.82 19.26 2.88
CA LYS A 86 -0.27 18.53 4.03
C LYS A 86 -1.29 18.28 5.14
N THR A 87 -2.57 18.49 4.85
CA THR A 87 -3.66 18.39 5.82
C THR A 87 -4.44 17.10 5.64
N PHE A 88 -4.65 16.39 6.74
CA PHE A 88 -5.50 15.21 6.89
C PHE A 88 -5.78 15.01 8.39
N ASP A 89 -6.82 14.25 8.72
CA ASP A 89 -7.19 14.03 10.13
C ASP A 89 -6.37 12.88 10.71
N ILE A 90 -5.56 13.19 11.70
CA ILE A 90 -4.73 12.24 12.45
C ILE A 90 -5.53 11.72 13.64
N VAL A 91 -5.70 10.40 13.73
CA VAL A 91 -6.31 9.73 14.88
C VAL A 91 -5.27 9.38 15.92
N TYR A 92 -4.09 8.95 15.46
CA TYR A 92 -2.96 8.60 16.30
C TYR A 92 -1.66 8.78 15.51
N GLU A 93 -0.60 9.20 16.16
CA GLU A 93 0.73 9.27 15.58
C GLU A 93 1.79 8.97 16.64
N ASP A 94 2.77 8.18 16.26
CA ASP A 94 4.00 7.95 17.02
C ASP A 94 5.24 8.04 16.10
N GLU A 95 6.38 7.55 16.57
CA GLU A 95 7.63 7.51 15.80
C GLU A 95 7.61 6.51 14.62
N ASN A 96 6.67 5.57 14.62
CA ASN A 96 6.61 4.43 13.71
C ASN A 96 5.49 4.54 12.67
N LEU A 97 4.33 5.05 13.06
CA LEU A 97 3.15 5.06 12.22
C LEU A 97 2.23 6.26 12.46
N ILE A 98 1.32 6.49 11.51
CA ILE A 98 0.21 7.43 11.61
C ILE A 98 -1.08 6.67 11.28
N LEU A 99 -2.10 6.79 12.14
CA LEU A 99 -3.46 6.38 11.84
C LEU A 99 -4.24 7.60 11.36
N ILE A 100 -4.82 7.49 10.17
CA ILE A 100 -5.46 8.61 9.48
C ILE A 100 -6.93 8.31 9.29
N ASP A 101 -7.84 9.20 9.72
CA ASP A 101 -9.25 9.15 9.31
C ASP A 101 -9.39 9.79 7.92
N LYS A 102 -9.20 8.98 6.88
CA LYS A 102 -9.30 9.46 5.50
C LYS A 102 -10.73 9.91 5.18
N LYS A 103 -10.90 11.12 4.74
CA LYS A 103 -12.20 11.61 4.26
C LYS A 103 -12.58 11.01 2.90
N PRO A 104 -13.89 10.84 2.64
CA PRO A 104 -14.38 10.55 1.28
C PRO A 104 -13.89 11.60 0.27
N GLY A 105 -13.66 11.17 -0.96
CA GLY A 105 -13.17 12.04 -2.04
C GLY A 105 -11.65 11.99 -2.24
N ILE A 106 -10.86 11.63 -1.23
CA ILE A 106 -9.40 11.53 -1.29
C ILE A 106 -9.00 10.13 -1.78
N ILE A 107 -8.14 10.05 -2.79
CA ILE A 107 -7.53 8.78 -3.24
C ILE A 107 -6.35 8.42 -2.34
N VAL A 108 -6.13 7.13 -2.14
CA VAL A 108 -5.02 6.64 -1.31
C VAL A 108 -3.67 6.75 -2.03
N HIS A 109 -3.62 6.30 -3.27
CA HIS A 109 -2.43 6.40 -4.14
C HIS A 109 -2.76 7.18 -5.41
N PRO A 110 -1.77 7.83 -6.04
CA PRO A 110 -1.96 8.50 -7.32
C PRO A 110 -2.51 7.54 -8.39
N ASP A 111 -3.38 8.05 -9.25
CA ASP A 111 -3.85 7.38 -10.45
C ASP A 111 -3.66 8.27 -11.69
N LYS A 112 -4.09 7.78 -12.85
CA LYS A 112 -3.92 8.51 -14.12
C LYS A 112 -4.59 9.89 -14.15
N ASN A 113 -5.62 10.11 -13.35
CA ASN A 113 -6.43 11.32 -13.31
C ASN A 113 -6.09 12.25 -12.15
N TYR A 114 -5.42 11.72 -11.09
CA TYR A 114 -5.11 12.43 -9.86
C TYR A 114 -3.64 12.20 -9.48
N HIS A 115 -2.74 12.92 -10.16
CA HIS A 115 -1.31 12.71 -9.99
C HIS A 115 -0.74 13.34 -8.72
N PHE A 116 -1.32 14.44 -8.25
CA PHE A 116 -0.69 15.26 -7.21
C PHE A 116 -1.34 15.10 -5.84
N ASP A 117 -2.68 15.10 -5.75
CA ASP A 117 -3.40 15.05 -4.47
C ASP A 117 -3.85 13.63 -4.15
N SER A 118 -3.00 12.89 -3.50
CA SER A 118 -3.29 11.58 -2.92
C SER A 118 -2.89 11.54 -1.45
N LEU A 119 -3.50 10.64 -0.67
CA LEU A 119 -3.21 10.54 0.76
C LEU A 119 -1.73 10.25 1.03
N VAL A 120 -1.09 9.39 0.22
CA VAL A 120 0.35 9.12 0.37
C VAL A 120 1.19 10.38 0.11
N ALA A 121 0.83 11.20 -0.88
CA ALA A 121 1.53 12.45 -1.13
C ALA A 121 1.35 13.46 0.00
N ARG A 122 0.14 13.55 0.58
CA ARG A 122 -0.14 14.38 1.75
C ARG A 122 0.70 13.96 2.96
N VAL A 123 0.81 12.65 3.23
CA VAL A 123 1.63 12.10 4.32
C VAL A 123 3.11 12.42 4.11
N GLN A 124 3.61 12.23 2.89
CA GLN A 124 5.01 12.55 2.57
C GLN A 124 5.31 14.04 2.74
N HIS A 125 4.41 14.93 2.31
CA HIS A 125 4.54 16.37 2.51
C HIS A 125 4.53 16.75 3.99
N TYR A 126 3.60 16.19 4.76
CA TYR A 126 3.51 16.41 6.20
C TYR A 126 4.79 16.00 6.93
N LEU A 127 5.31 14.79 6.64
CA LEU A 127 6.52 14.28 7.27
C LEU A 127 7.79 15.02 6.81
N TYR A 128 7.81 15.51 5.57
CA TYR A 128 8.89 16.37 5.07
C TYR A 128 8.94 17.69 5.84
N ASP A 129 7.80 18.34 6.03
CA ASP A 129 7.71 19.58 6.80
C ASP A 129 8.10 19.40 8.28
N LYS A 130 7.79 18.23 8.87
CA LYS A 130 8.24 17.87 10.23
C LYS A 130 9.74 17.55 10.32
N GLY A 131 10.44 17.43 9.21
CA GLY A 131 11.83 16.96 9.18
C GLY A 131 11.98 15.44 9.44
N GLU A 132 10.91 14.67 9.37
CA GLU A 132 10.91 13.22 9.59
C GLU A 132 11.06 12.40 8.29
N TYR A 133 10.99 13.05 7.15
CA TYR A 133 11.25 12.47 5.83
C TYR A 133 12.02 13.45 4.95
N ASN A 134 13.11 13.00 4.38
CA ASN A 134 13.88 13.79 3.42
C ASN A 134 14.25 12.91 2.20
N PRO A 135 13.67 13.14 1.00
CA PRO A 135 14.01 12.37 -0.20
C PRO A 135 15.49 12.44 -0.55
N ASP A 136 16.23 13.48 -0.10
CA ASP A 136 17.66 13.62 -0.36
C ASP A 136 18.52 12.69 0.49
N GLU A 137 18.05 12.30 1.64
CA GLU A 137 18.74 11.40 2.55
C GLU A 137 18.32 9.95 2.36
N GLU A 138 17.04 9.71 2.01
CA GLU A 138 16.50 8.38 1.79
C GLU A 138 16.87 7.86 0.38
N LYS A 139 17.48 6.68 0.31
CA LYS A 139 17.97 6.11 -0.95
C LYS A 139 16.95 5.21 -1.66
N ALA A 140 16.17 4.47 -0.90
CA ALA A 140 15.18 3.51 -1.42
C ALA A 140 13.85 3.51 -0.67
N PHE A 141 13.76 4.15 0.50
CA PHE A 141 12.54 4.23 1.30
C PHE A 141 11.82 5.56 1.05
N ALA A 142 10.50 5.53 1.12
CA ALA A 142 9.63 6.68 1.31
C ALA A 142 8.47 6.26 2.21
N PRO A 143 7.93 7.17 3.06
CA PRO A 143 6.73 6.89 3.85
C PRO A 143 5.61 6.36 2.96
N ALA A 144 4.95 5.29 3.41
CA ALA A 144 4.02 4.53 2.59
C ALA A 144 2.77 4.14 3.38
N LEU A 145 1.67 3.94 2.65
CA LEU A 145 0.41 3.49 3.23
C LEU A 145 0.35 1.95 3.20
N VAL A 146 -0.06 1.36 4.31
CA VAL A 146 -0.09 -0.08 4.53
C VAL A 146 -1.35 -0.71 3.93
N ASN A 147 -2.46 0.00 4.01
CA ASN A 147 -3.76 -0.40 3.46
C ASN A 147 -4.30 0.65 2.49
N ARG A 148 -5.31 0.25 1.76
CA ARG A 148 -6.03 1.15 0.86
C ARG A 148 -7.53 0.93 0.99
N ILE A 149 -8.25 2.04 0.95
CA ILE A 149 -9.71 2.09 0.83
C ILE A 149 -10.09 2.91 -0.41
N ASP A 150 -11.28 2.72 -0.90
CA ASP A 150 -11.75 3.38 -2.11
C ASP A 150 -11.82 4.92 -1.93
N ARG A 151 -11.81 5.68 -3.03
CA ARG A 151 -11.87 7.14 -3.02
C ARG A 151 -13.01 7.66 -2.15
N ASN A 152 -14.21 7.13 -2.34
CA ASN A 152 -15.42 7.58 -1.65
C ASN A 152 -15.69 6.83 -0.32
N THR A 153 -14.77 5.97 0.11
CA THR A 153 -14.79 5.34 1.43
C THR A 153 -14.03 6.21 2.41
N GLY A 154 -14.67 6.59 3.51
CA GLY A 154 -14.01 7.20 4.65
C GLY A 154 -13.47 6.16 5.61
N GLY A 155 -12.57 6.55 6.52
CA GLY A 155 -12.10 5.70 7.61
C GLY A 155 -10.60 5.49 7.66
N ILE A 156 -10.16 4.53 8.48
CA ILE A 156 -8.77 4.41 8.90
C ILE A 156 -7.86 3.92 7.76
N VAL A 157 -6.77 4.67 7.57
CA VAL A 157 -5.64 4.28 6.74
C VAL A 157 -4.38 4.39 7.58
N ILE A 158 -3.52 3.39 7.51
CA ILE A 158 -2.27 3.30 8.26
C ILE A 158 -1.12 3.75 7.36
N ALA A 159 -0.35 4.72 7.81
CA ALA A 159 0.89 5.15 7.19
C ALA A 159 2.08 4.68 8.02
N ALA A 160 3.07 4.06 7.39
CA ALA A 160 4.34 3.70 8.01
C ALA A 160 5.37 4.83 7.79
N LYS A 161 5.99 5.29 8.87
CA LYS A 161 6.98 6.39 8.87
C LYS A 161 8.40 5.90 8.59
N ASN A 162 8.66 4.61 8.78
CA ASN A 162 9.96 3.99 8.54
C ASN A 162 9.85 2.60 7.91
N ALA A 163 10.96 2.09 7.40
CA ALA A 163 10.99 0.83 6.66
C ALA A 163 10.69 -0.40 7.52
N ASP A 164 11.08 -0.40 8.79
CA ASP A 164 10.83 -1.50 9.73
C ASP A 164 9.34 -1.62 10.01
N SER A 165 8.68 -0.51 10.34
CA SER A 165 7.23 -0.45 10.56
C SER A 165 6.47 -0.89 9.32
N LEU A 166 6.89 -0.45 8.12
CA LEU A 166 6.27 -0.87 6.87
C LEU A 166 6.36 -2.39 6.67
N ARG A 167 7.50 -2.99 6.97
CA ARG A 167 7.68 -4.46 6.85
C ARG A 167 6.81 -5.22 7.84
N ILE A 168 6.80 -4.80 9.11
CA ILE A 168 6.02 -5.43 10.18
C ILE A 168 4.52 -5.33 9.85
N LEU A 169 4.03 -4.14 9.54
CA LEU A 169 2.62 -3.91 9.23
C LEU A 169 2.18 -4.67 7.97
N ASN A 170 3.00 -4.70 6.92
CA ASN A 170 2.71 -5.49 5.73
C ASN A 170 2.69 -7.00 6.02
N ALA A 171 3.57 -7.50 6.90
CA ALA A 171 3.55 -8.90 7.33
C ALA A 171 2.25 -9.21 8.09
N LYS A 172 1.86 -8.38 9.06
CA LYS A 172 0.60 -8.52 9.82
C LYS A 172 -0.64 -8.44 8.94
N MET A 173 -0.63 -7.56 7.91
CA MET A 173 -1.70 -7.52 6.90
C MET A 173 -1.79 -8.81 6.08
N LYS A 174 -0.64 -9.39 5.74
CA LYS A 174 -0.57 -10.65 4.98
C LYS A 174 -1.02 -11.85 5.79
N THR A 175 -0.65 -11.93 7.07
CA THR A 175 -1.04 -13.00 8.00
C THR A 175 -2.45 -12.80 8.55
N ARG A 176 -3.11 -11.68 8.22
CA ARG A 176 -4.44 -11.29 8.71
C ARG A 176 -4.50 -11.11 10.24
N GLU A 177 -3.40 -10.72 10.84
CA GLU A 177 -3.38 -10.26 12.22
C GLU A 177 -4.02 -8.87 12.38
N LEU A 178 -4.15 -8.11 11.28
CA LEU A 178 -4.92 -6.88 11.20
C LEU A 178 -6.26 -7.19 10.55
N GLU A 179 -7.33 -7.12 11.31
CA GLU A 179 -8.70 -7.33 10.86
C GLU A 179 -9.26 -6.05 10.25
N LYS A 180 -10.16 -6.20 9.27
CA LYS A 180 -10.73 -5.07 8.52
C LYS A 180 -12.24 -5.09 8.64
N TYR A 181 -12.76 -4.17 9.41
CA TYR A 181 -14.19 -3.94 9.59
C TYR A 181 -14.66 -2.69 8.86
N TYR A 182 -15.87 -2.73 8.38
CA TYR A 182 -16.50 -1.62 7.67
C TYR A 182 -17.93 -1.44 8.16
N LEU A 183 -18.35 -0.22 8.39
CA LEU A 183 -19.77 0.11 8.53
C LEU A 183 -20.32 0.45 7.15
N CYS A 184 -21.37 -0.27 6.76
CA CYS A 184 -22.04 -0.11 5.47
C CYS A 184 -23.49 0.29 5.67
N LEU A 185 -23.93 1.33 4.96
CA LEU A 185 -25.33 1.66 4.85
C LEU A 185 -25.88 1.01 3.56
N LEU A 186 -26.78 0.06 3.71
CA LEU A 186 -27.40 -0.70 2.63
C LEU A 186 -28.83 -0.20 2.39
N TYR A 187 -29.23 -0.09 1.14
CA TYR A 187 -30.65 0.10 0.81
C TYR A 187 -31.36 -1.26 0.76
N GLY A 188 -32.41 -1.44 1.55
CA GLY A 188 -33.07 -2.73 1.74
C GLY A 188 -32.46 -3.54 2.89
N LYS A 189 -32.98 -4.76 3.08
CA LYS A 189 -32.53 -5.71 4.10
C LYS A 189 -32.14 -7.03 3.44
N PRO A 190 -30.94 -7.57 3.72
CA PRO A 190 -30.59 -8.94 3.31
C PRO A 190 -31.57 -9.97 3.91
N LYS A 191 -31.70 -11.14 3.28
CA LYS A 191 -32.55 -12.22 3.77
C LYS A 191 -32.13 -12.79 5.13
N ARG A 192 -30.85 -12.70 5.45
CA ARG A 192 -30.28 -13.12 6.73
C ARG A 192 -29.66 -11.91 7.41
N ASP A 193 -29.78 -11.82 8.72
CA ASP A 193 -29.20 -10.74 9.50
C ASP A 193 -27.68 -10.88 9.65
N CYS A 194 -27.14 -12.10 9.52
CA CYS A 194 -25.70 -12.35 9.45
C CYS A 194 -25.41 -13.50 8.49
N ASP A 195 -24.29 -13.44 7.79
CA ASP A 195 -23.81 -14.52 6.91
C ASP A 195 -22.33 -14.35 6.58
N THR A 196 -21.70 -15.44 6.16
CA THR A 196 -20.35 -15.41 5.56
C THR A 196 -20.49 -15.76 4.09
N LEU A 197 -20.39 -14.74 3.25
CA LEU A 197 -20.50 -14.87 1.81
C LEU A 197 -19.19 -15.40 1.22
N HIS A 198 -19.30 -16.39 0.36
CA HIS A 198 -18.21 -16.95 -0.40
C HIS A 198 -18.53 -16.88 -1.90
N GLY A 199 -17.56 -16.51 -2.70
CA GLY A 199 -17.72 -16.43 -4.16
C GLY A 199 -16.41 -16.13 -4.86
N TYR A 200 -16.52 -15.85 -6.14
CA TYR A 200 -15.40 -15.56 -7.03
C TYR A 200 -15.68 -14.27 -7.79
N MET A 201 -14.67 -13.47 -8.03
CA MET A 201 -14.84 -12.15 -8.63
C MET A 201 -13.86 -11.94 -9.78
N THR A 202 -14.36 -11.46 -10.92
CA THR A 202 -13.55 -10.93 -12.01
C THR A 202 -13.65 -9.42 -12.05
N LYS A 203 -12.59 -8.76 -12.53
CA LYS A 203 -12.57 -7.32 -12.79
C LYS A 203 -12.30 -7.08 -14.27
N ASN A 204 -13.21 -6.40 -14.94
CA ASN A 204 -12.97 -5.88 -16.28
C ASN A 204 -12.33 -4.49 -16.15
N GLU A 205 -11.04 -4.38 -16.46
CA GLU A 205 -10.29 -3.14 -16.27
C GLU A 205 -10.73 -2.02 -17.22
N SER A 206 -11.11 -2.36 -18.46
CA SER A 206 -11.54 -1.38 -19.45
C SER A 206 -12.88 -0.72 -19.11
N LYS A 207 -13.79 -1.48 -18.49
CA LYS A 207 -15.11 -1.00 -18.06
C LYS A 207 -15.19 -0.63 -16.59
N ASN A 208 -14.10 -0.82 -15.82
CA ASN A 208 -14.05 -0.69 -14.36
C ASN A 208 -15.20 -1.41 -13.64
N LYS A 209 -15.65 -2.54 -14.21
CA LYS A 209 -16.79 -3.32 -13.72
C LYS A 209 -16.29 -4.61 -13.06
N VAL A 210 -16.86 -4.93 -11.91
CA VAL A 210 -16.63 -6.20 -11.22
C VAL A 210 -17.89 -7.09 -11.33
N THR A 211 -17.67 -8.40 -11.46
CA THR A 211 -18.74 -9.40 -11.52
C THR A 211 -18.44 -10.50 -10.52
N VAL A 212 -19.47 -10.90 -9.75
CA VAL A 212 -19.39 -11.96 -8.74
C VAL A 212 -20.02 -13.24 -9.29
N PHE A 213 -19.36 -14.36 -9.05
CA PHE A 213 -19.80 -15.71 -9.44
C PHE A 213 -19.83 -16.60 -8.19
N LYS A 214 -20.76 -17.57 -8.18
CA LYS A 214 -20.83 -18.58 -7.12
C LYS A 214 -19.69 -19.60 -7.21
N ASN A 215 -19.30 -19.96 -8.44
CA ASN A 215 -18.25 -20.93 -8.72
C ASN A 215 -17.05 -20.24 -9.35
N GLU A 216 -15.89 -20.87 -9.25
CA GLU A 216 -14.67 -20.40 -9.89
C GLU A 216 -14.84 -20.38 -11.41
N VAL A 217 -14.42 -19.27 -12.03
CA VAL A 217 -14.33 -19.09 -13.48
C VAL A 217 -12.92 -18.62 -13.85
N GLU A 218 -12.53 -18.81 -15.09
CA GLU A 218 -11.21 -18.43 -15.56
C GLU A 218 -10.91 -16.94 -15.26
N GLY A 219 -9.73 -16.68 -14.67
CA GLY A 219 -9.30 -15.34 -14.28
C GLY A 219 -10.00 -14.74 -13.05
N SER A 220 -10.90 -15.49 -12.40
CA SER A 220 -11.54 -15.04 -11.17
C SER A 220 -10.62 -15.18 -9.95
N LYS A 221 -10.94 -14.41 -8.91
CA LYS A 221 -10.26 -14.48 -7.61
C LYS A 221 -11.28 -14.74 -6.52
N GLU A 222 -10.95 -15.63 -5.60
CA GLU A 222 -11.76 -15.92 -4.43
C GLU A 222 -12.02 -14.66 -3.60
N ILE A 223 -13.27 -14.49 -3.15
CA ILE A 223 -13.73 -13.45 -2.23
C ILE A 223 -14.50 -14.06 -1.08
N LYS A 224 -14.21 -13.57 0.14
CA LYS A 224 -14.92 -13.95 1.37
C LYS A 224 -15.26 -12.68 2.15
N THR A 225 -16.52 -12.52 2.51
CA THR A 225 -17.05 -11.34 3.21
C THR A 225 -18.03 -11.80 4.26
N LYS A 226 -17.79 -11.47 5.53
CA LYS A 226 -18.72 -11.72 6.61
C LYS A 226 -19.45 -10.43 6.92
N TYR A 227 -20.74 -10.50 7.22
CA TYR A 227 -21.51 -9.34 7.62
C TYR A 227 -22.50 -9.65 8.73
N GLU A 228 -22.87 -8.63 9.46
CA GLU A 228 -23.93 -8.63 10.47
C GLU A 228 -24.73 -7.32 10.35
N ILE A 229 -26.07 -7.44 10.34
CA ILE A 229 -26.97 -6.29 10.34
C ILE A 229 -27.10 -5.80 11.78
N LEU A 230 -26.64 -4.60 12.03
CA LEU A 230 -26.70 -3.97 13.35
C LEU A 230 -28.05 -3.28 13.60
N ASP A 231 -28.66 -2.72 12.53
CA ASP A 231 -29.93 -1.99 12.63
C ASP A 231 -30.65 -1.95 11.28
N PHE A 232 -31.98 -1.80 11.32
CA PHE A 232 -32.84 -1.66 10.14
C PHE A 232 -34.03 -0.74 10.42
N ASN A 233 -34.14 0.34 9.66
CA ASN A 233 -35.20 1.35 9.84
C ASN A 233 -36.39 1.18 8.88
N GLY A 234 -36.59 0.00 8.27
CA GLY A 234 -37.64 -0.27 7.26
C GLY A 234 -37.23 0.04 5.82
N LYS A 235 -36.17 0.86 5.61
CA LYS A 235 -35.69 1.24 4.30
C LYS A 235 -34.18 0.99 4.14
N PHE A 236 -33.39 1.26 5.17
CA PHE A 236 -31.96 1.11 5.18
C PHE A 236 -31.51 0.15 6.29
N SER A 237 -30.51 -0.66 6.01
CA SER A 237 -29.79 -1.46 6.99
C SER A 237 -28.43 -0.85 7.28
N LEU A 238 -28.07 -0.77 8.55
CA LEU A 238 -26.70 -0.58 8.98
C LEU A 238 -26.04 -1.95 9.16
N ALA A 239 -24.99 -2.23 8.44
CA ALA A 239 -24.26 -3.49 8.52
C ALA A 239 -22.81 -3.27 8.94
N GLU A 240 -22.32 -4.11 9.83
CA GLU A 240 -20.89 -4.31 10.02
C GLU A 240 -20.42 -5.39 9.05
N VAL A 241 -19.30 -5.14 8.39
CA VAL A 241 -18.75 -6.05 7.37
C VAL A 241 -17.29 -6.31 7.66
N GLU A 242 -16.95 -7.58 7.83
CA GLU A 242 -15.57 -8.05 7.97
C GLU A 242 -15.03 -8.55 6.62
N LEU A 243 -13.89 -8.01 6.18
CA LEU A 243 -13.22 -8.45 4.96
C LEU A 243 -12.23 -9.57 5.23
N LEU A 244 -12.64 -10.81 4.96
CA LEU A 244 -11.79 -12.00 5.01
C LEU A 244 -10.85 -12.10 3.79
N THR A 245 -11.15 -11.41 2.69
CA THR A 245 -10.29 -11.15 1.54
C THR A 245 -10.40 -9.67 1.17
N GLY A 246 -9.42 -9.10 0.46
CA GLY A 246 -9.40 -7.65 0.15
C GLY A 246 -9.25 -7.39 -1.36
N ARG A 247 -10.35 -7.47 -2.12
CA ARG A 247 -10.36 -7.13 -3.56
C ARG A 247 -11.03 -5.77 -3.78
N THR A 248 -10.64 -5.10 -4.85
CA THR A 248 -11.23 -3.80 -5.23
C THR A 248 -12.74 -3.92 -5.36
N HIS A 249 -13.49 -3.03 -4.70
CA HIS A 249 -14.96 -3.00 -4.68
C HIS A 249 -15.63 -4.28 -4.16
N GLN A 250 -14.91 -5.12 -3.37
CA GLN A 250 -15.40 -6.41 -2.92
C GLN A 250 -16.72 -6.30 -2.15
N ILE A 251 -16.80 -5.45 -1.12
CA ILE A 251 -18.02 -5.28 -0.31
C ILE A 251 -19.19 -4.89 -1.22
N ARG A 252 -18.97 -3.92 -2.09
CA ARG A 252 -19.94 -3.44 -3.06
C ARG A 252 -20.56 -4.57 -3.89
N ALA A 253 -19.67 -5.33 -4.54
CA ALA A 253 -20.06 -6.38 -5.46
C ALA A 253 -20.70 -7.56 -4.72
N HIS A 254 -20.12 -7.96 -3.57
CA HIS A 254 -20.59 -9.11 -2.81
C HIS A 254 -21.95 -8.84 -2.16
N MET A 255 -22.15 -7.68 -1.54
CA MET A 255 -23.45 -7.31 -0.95
C MET A 255 -24.53 -7.16 -2.03
N ALA A 256 -24.20 -6.59 -3.20
CA ALA A 256 -25.13 -6.51 -4.32
C ALA A 256 -25.54 -7.88 -4.89
N SER A 257 -24.72 -8.93 -4.71
CA SER A 257 -24.98 -10.27 -5.25
C SER A 257 -26.00 -11.08 -4.43
N ILE A 258 -26.33 -10.67 -3.20
CA ILE A 258 -27.22 -11.43 -2.29
C ILE A 258 -28.66 -10.96 -2.26
N GLY A 259 -29.07 -10.05 -3.12
CA GLY A 259 -30.48 -9.64 -3.24
C GLY A 259 -30.68 -8.18 -3.64
N PRO A 260 -31.87 -7.61 -3.41
CA PRO A 260 -32.20 -6.24 -3.77
C PRO A 260 -31.55 -5.23 -2.79
N VAL A 261 -30.28 -5.41 -2.54
CA VAL A 261 -29.49 -4.56 -1.66
C VAL A 261 -28.54 -3.75 -2.51
N SER A 262 -28.75 -2.44 -2.58
CA SER A 262 -27.76 -1.53 -3.12
C SER A 262 -27.15 -0.74 -1.99
N TYR A 263 -25.86 -0.52 -2.08
CA TYR A 263 -25.12 0.16 -1.02
C TYR A 263 -24.98 1.66 -1.33
N THR A 264 -25.04 2.49 -0.28
CA THR A 264 -24.99 3.95 -0.44
C THR A 264 -23.71 4.56 0.10
N HIS A 265 -23.23 4.14 1.27
CA HIS A 265 -22.03 4.68 1.92
C HIS A 265 -21.24 3.60 2.64
N LEU A 266 -19.93 3.76 2.66
CA LEU A 266 -18.98 2.86 3.30
C LEU A 266 -18.00 3.64 4.17
N ARG A 267 -17.91 3.28 5.43
CA ARG A 267 -16.87 3.78 6.33
C ARG A 267 -16.03 2.62 6.82
N ALA A 268 -14.73 2.68 6.55
CA ALA A 268 -13.77 1.73 7.06
C ALA A 268 -13.54 1.98 8.54
N HIS A 269 -13.72 0.94 9.35
CA HIS A 269 -13.35 0.91 10.74
C HIS A 269 -12.34 -0.22 10.90
N GLU A 270 -11.06 0.10 10.92
CA GLU A 270 -10.04 -0.89 11.24
C GLU A 270 -9.88 -0.95 12.75
N THR A 271 -10.25 -2.09 13.32
CA THR A 271 -9.98 -2.37 14.73
C THR A 271 -8.54 -2.86 14.83
N LEU A 272 -7.65 -1.99 15.29
CA LEU A 272 -6.30 -2.36 15.69
C LEU A 272 -6.37 -3.05 17.08
N MET A 273 -6.95 -4.24 17.14
CA MET A 273 -6.76 -5.10 18.29
C MET A 273 -5.38 -5.74 18.16
N ASN A 274 -4.46 -5.37 19.05
CA ASN A 274 -3.08 -5.84 19.21
C ASN A 274 -1.95 -5.04 18.52
N LEU A 275 -1.99 -3.71 18.59
CA LEU A 275 -0.79 -2.89 18.46
C LEU A 275 -0.36 -2.40 19.88
N VAL A 276 0.03 -3.32 20.76
CA VAL A 276 0.79 -3.03 22.00
C VAL A 276 2.06 -3.85 21.96
#